data_c5c83c500d3674771fc287a9da1971fb
#
_entry.id   c5c83c500d3674771fc287a9da1971fb
#
_cell.length_a   1.000
_cell.length_b   1.000
_cell.length_c   1.000
_cell.angle_alpha   90.00
_cell.angle_beta   90.00
_cell.angle_gamma   90.00
#
_symmetry.space_group_name_H-M   'P 1'
#
loop_
_entity.id
_entity.type
_entity.pdbx_description
1 polymer ?
#
loop_
_entity_poly.entity_id
_entity_poly.type
_entity_poly.pdbx_seq_one_letter_code
_entity_poly.pdbx_strand_id
1 'polypeptide(L)'
;MLFRSELLANRSKRRALLSQSGKLDFLNETKHVRESEWKVAPAPHDLLDRRVEITGPTSPKMAINALNSGAKVWLADLEDSNTPHWHNVVEGQWVLYHVARKTLSFTSAEGKEYKLNNGPLATLVVRPRGWHFDERHLSNNGNPVVGAIFDAGMHLFHNARKLIENGSGPYFYLPKMESHLEARLWNDIFIEAQKVLGIPQGTIRATVLIETIPAAFEMEEILFELKDHISGLNAGRWDYMFSIIKNFRDAGADFILPDRADLTMTAPMMRAYTELLVKTCHKRGAFAMGGMAAFIPSRKDPEINRIAFEKVRSDKEREVTDGFDGSWVAHPDLVALCAEVFSTKLGERPNQIDRQKDVEVSSTDLLSVNRTPGKVTESGLRQNIDIALQYLAAWLDGNGAASIHNLMEDAATAEISRSQIWQQVRNSITYSDTGRVASVELVQKVLAEEVARLLSLGFNREKLDQAARLFERVSLDQDYVDFLTLPALDMID
;
A
#
# COMPACT_ATOMS: atom_id res chain seq x y z
N MET A 1 -0.91 -9.40 22.52
CA MET A 1 -0.03 -8.21 22.63
C MET A 1 1.47 -8.59 22.72
N LEU A 2 1.83 -9.56 23.53
CA LEU A 2 3.25 -9.99 23.67
C LEU A 2 3.87 -10.40 22.33
N PHE A 3 3.18 -11.21 21.53
CA PHE A 3 3.66 -11.64 20.20
C PHE A 3 3.94 -10.47 19.24
N ARG A 4 3.07 -9.45 19.17
CA ARG A 4 3.30 -8.27 18.33
C ARG A 4 4.60 -7.54 18.72
N SER A 5 4.82 -7.32 20.00
CA SER A 5 6.03 -6.65 20.50
C SER A 5 7.31 -7.41 20.14
N GLU A 6 7.29 -8.74 20.21
CA GLU A 6 8.40 -9.58 19.76
C GLU A 6 8.63 -9.47 18.26
N LEU A 7 7.56 -9.49 17.45
CA LEU A 7 7.65 -9.36 16.00
C LEU A 7 8.23 -7.99 15.59
N LEU A 8 7.78 -6.90 16.21
CA LEU A 8 8.34 -5.56 15.97
C LEU A 8 9.81 -5.46 16.42
N ALA A 9 10.18 -6.08 17.54
CA ALA A 9 11.57 -6.17 17.97
C ALA A 9 12.43 -6.99 16.99
N ASN A 10 11.88 -8.06 16.43
CA ASN A 10 12.56 -8.86 15.42
C ASN A 10 12.76 -8.10 14.11
N ARG A 11 11.80 -7.26 13.69
CA ARG A 11 11.99 -6.34 12.56
C ARG A 11 13.21 -5.45 12.77
N SER A 12 13.33 -4.83 13.95
CA SER A 12 14.45 -3.93 14.27
C SER A 12 15.78 -4.67 14.27
N LYS A 13 15.85 -5.89 14.84
CA LYS A 13 17.07 -6.73 14.84
C LYS A 13 17.47 -7.14 13.42
N ARG A 14 16.50 -7.62 12.62
CA ARG A 14 16.70 -8.02 11.22
C ARG A 14 17.23 -6.84 10.40
N ARG A 15 16.61 -5.67 10.54
CA ARG A 15 17.02 -4.45 9.86
C ARG A 15 18.43 -4.03 10.18
N ALA A 16 18.85 -4.10 11.44
CA ALA A 16 20.23 -3.81 11.83
C ALA A 16 21.24 -4.73 11.12
N LEU A 17 20.91 -6.02 10.99
CA LEU A 17 21.74 -6.98 10.26
C LEU A 17 21.78 -6.68 8.75
N LEU A 18 20.63 -6.40 8.14
CA LEU A 18 20.52 -6.11 6.70
C LEU A 18 21.26 -4.83 6.34
N SER A 19 21.09 -3.78 7.17
CA SER A 19 21.74 -2.49 6.99
C SER A 19 23.27 -2.60 6.99
N GLN A 20 23.82 -3.48 7.84
CA GLN A 20 25.27 -3.69 7.93
C GLN A 20 25.81 -4.64 6.84
N SER A 21 25.06 -5.72 6.55
CA SER A 21 25.54 -6.77 5.66
C SER A 21 25.29 -6.51 4.18
N GLY A 22 24.26 -5.74 3.84
CA GLY A 22 23.77 -5.60 2.47
C GLY A 22 23.26 -6.92 1.86
N LYS A 23 22.97 -7.93 2.69
CA LYS A 23 22.60 -9.28 2.22
C LYS A 23 21.26 -9.72 2.79
N LEU A 24 20.44 -10.26 1.93
CA LEU A 24 19.18 -10.94 2.28
C LEU A 24 19.04 -12.14 1.36
N ASP A 25 18.60 -13.26 1.91
CA ASP A 25 18.38 -14.49 1.15
C ASP A 25 17.10 -15.18 1.62
N PHE A 26 16.62 -16.11 0.80
CA PHE A 26 15.50 -16.98 1.17
C PHE A 26 15.85 -17.81 2.41
N LEU A 27 14.88 -17.97 3.32
CA LEU A 27 15.09 -18.65 4.59
C LEU A 27 15.40 -20.14 4.38
N ASN A 28 16.51 -20.62 4.93
CA ASN A 28 16.88 -22.04 4.84
C ASN A 28 15.99 -22.92 5.68
N GLU A 29 15.57 -22.47 6.85
CA GLU A 29 14.71 -23.19 7.79
C GLU A 29 13.33 -23.50 7.23
N THR A 30 12.83 -22.67 6.32
CA THR A 30 11.52 -22.82 5.67
C THR A 30 11.60 -23.37 4.23
N LYS A 31 12.77 -23.81 3.79
CA LYS A 31 12.98 -24.37 2.46
C LYS A 31 11.98 -25.47 2.11
N HIS A 32 11.62 -26.31 3.09
CA HIS A 32 10.62 -27.36 2.95
C HIS A 32 9.23 -26.84 2.53
N VAL A 33 8.85 -25.61 2.94
CA VAL A 33 7.59 -24.98 2.51
C VAL A 33 7.62 -24.69 1.02
N ARG A 34 8.74 -24.16 0.51
CA ARG A 34 8.91 -23.82 -0.90
C ARG A 34 9.01 -25.05 -1.80
N GLU A 35 9.54 -26.16 -1.30
CA GLU A 35 9.77 -27.40 -2.07
C GLU A 35 8.61 -28.40 -1.98
N SER A 36 7.75 -28.32 -0.98
CA SER A 36 6.62 -29.24 -0.82
C SER A 36 5.40 -28.86 -1.66
N GLU A 37 4.56 -29.86 -1.95
CA GLU A 37 3.31 -29.69 -2.67
C GLU A 37 2.19 -29.30 -1.73
N TRP A 38 1.60 -28.15 -1.96
CA TRP A 38 0.42 -27.64 -1.26
C TRP A 38 -0.26 -26.53 -2.04
N LYS A 39 -1.51 -26.25 -1.74
CA LYS A 39 -2.30 -25.16 -2.31
C LYS A 39 -3.01 -24.39 -1.19
N VAL A 40 -3.37 -23.16 -1.48
CA VAL A 40 -4.26 -22.37 -0.63
C VAL A 40 -5.71 -22.84 -0.80
N ALA A 41 -6.57 -22.53 0.16
CA ALA A 41 -8.00 -22.79 0.03
C ALA A 41 -8.60 -22.02 -1.16
N PRO A 42 -9.54 -22.63 -1.92
CA PRO A 42 -10.17 -21.95 -3.06
C PRO A 42 -10.81 -20.61 -2.65
N ALA A 43 -10.70 -19.61 -3.51
CA ALA A 43 -11.32 -18.32 -3.27
C ALA A 43 -12.85 -18.41 -3.30
N PRO A 44 -13.57 -17.60 -2.52
CA PRO A 44 -15.03 -17.51 -2.59
C PRO A 44 -15.46 -16.92 -3.94
N HIS A 45 -16.71 -17.17 -4.32
CA HIS A 45 -17.23 -16.86 -5.65
C HIS A 45 -17.14 -15.37 -6.03
N ASP A 46 -17.32 -14.48 -5.07
CA ASP A 46 -17.28 -13.02 -5.26
C ASP A 46 -15.85 -12.43 -5.27
N LEU A 47 -14.82 -13.27 -5.06
CA LEU A 47 -13.42 -12.95 -5.27
C LEU A 47 -12.79 -13.69 -6.46
N LEU A 48 -13.54 -14.43 -7.27
CA LEU A 48 -12.99 -15.14 -8.44
C LEU A 48 -12.60 -14.20 -9.59
N ASP A 49 -13.33 -13.10 -9.77
CA ASP A 49 -13.01 -12.06 -10.75
C ASP A 49 -12.58 -10.78 -10.03
N ARG A 50 -11.29 -10.51 -10.09
CA ARG A 50 -10.65 -9.36 -9.44
C ARG A 50 -9.91 -8.46 -10.44
N ARG A 51 -10.28 -8.51 -11.71
CA ARG A 51 -9.53 -7.85 -12.79
C ARG A 51 -9.41 -6.33 -12.60
N VAL A 52 -10.36 -5.67 -11.91
CA VAL A 52 -10.22 -4.28 -11.46
C VAL A 52 -10.71 -4.14 -10.03
N GLU A 53 -9.85 -3.66 -9.16
CA GLU A 53 -10.15 -3.26 -7.79
C GLU A 53 -9.97 -1.75 -7.66
N ILE A 54 -10.89 -1.08 -6.97
CA ILE A 54 -10.76 0.34 -6.66
C ILE A 54 -10.37 0.50 -5.19
N THR A 55 -9.37 1.34 -4.92
CA THR A 55 -8.95 1.68 -3.55
C THR A 55 -9.34 3.10 -3.21
N GLY A 56 -9.61 3.36 -1.94
CA GLY A 56 -9.88 4.69 -1.42
C GLY A 56 -10.29 4.70 0.04
N PRO A 57 -10.27 5.89 0.67
CA PRO A 57 -10.59 6.06 2.08
C PRO A 57 -12.05 5.72 2.39
N THR A 58 -12.30 5.45 3.66
CA THR A 58 -13.62 5.06 4.16
C THR A 58 -14.56 6.24 4.45
N SER A 59 -14.35 7.41 3.85
CA SER A 59 -15.31 8.51 3.93
C SER A 59 -16.60 8.21 3.15
N PRO A 60 -17.77 8.69 3.57
CA PRO A 60 -19.06 8.30 2.99
C PRO A 60 -19.15 8.51 1.47
N LYS A 61 -18.76 9.68 0.99
CA LYS A 61 -18.78 10.03 -0.45
C LYS A 61 -17.86 9.14 -1.27
N MET A 62 -16.64 8.91 -0.79
CA MET A 62 -15.65 8.11 -1.52
C MET A 62 -16.06 6.64 -1.57
N ALA A 63 -16.56 6.11 -0.45
CA ALA A 63 -17.10 4.76 -0.37
C ALA A 63 -18.25 4.53 -1.37
N ILE A 64 -19.22 5.44 -1.44
CA ILE A 64 -20.35 5.34 -2.38
C ILE A 64 -19.85 5.37 -3.83
N ASN A 65 -18.94 6.29 -4.17
CA ASN A 65 -18.38 6.37 -5.51
C ASN A 65 -17.60 5.10 -5.90
N ALA A 66 -16.81 4.55 -4.97
CA ALA A 66 -16.06 3.33 -5.21
C ALA A 66 -16.98 2.11 -5.40
N LEU A 67 -17.96 1.93 -4.54
CA LEU A 67 -18.92 0.83 -4.62
C LEU A 67 -19.76 0.86 -5.91
N ASN A 68 -20.07 2.06 -6.41
CA ASN A 68 -20.85 2.29 -7.63
C ASN A 68 -20.00 2.33 -8.91
N SER A 69 -18.68 2.23 -8.83
CA SER A 69 -17.74 2.47 -9.94
C SER A 69 -17.77 1.41 -11.05
N GLY A 70 -18.35 0.24 -10.78
CA GLY A 70 -18.28 -0.93 -11.65
C GLY A 70 -17.01 -1.78 -11.46
N ALA A 71 -16.13 -1.41 -10.53
CA ALA A 71 -15.03 -2.27 -10.09
C ALA A 71 -15.57 -3.55 -9.44
N LYS A 72 -14.79 -4.63 -9.50
CA LYS A 72 -15.16 -5.91 -8.88
C LYS A 72 -15.00 -5.87 -7.35
N VAL A 73 -13.99 -5.16 -6.88
CA VAL A 73 -13.67 -5.04 -5.46
C VAL A 73 -13.48 -3.56 -5.11
N TRP A 74 -13.98 -3.16 -3.94
CA TRP A 74 -13.58 -1.94 -3.28
C TRP A 74 -12.68 -2.27 -2.10
N LEU A 75 -11.44 -1.83 -2.18
CA LEU A 75 -10.53 -1.81 -1.04
C LEU A 75 -10.85 -0.59 -0.17
N ALA A 76 -11.57 -0.84 0.91
CA ALA A 76 -11.88 0.15 1.94
C ALA A 76 -10.65 0.36 2.81
N ASP A 77 -9.99 1.46 2.62
CA ASP A 77 -8.69 1.71 3.20
C ASP A 77 -8.78 2.51 4.50
N LEU A 78 -8.37 1.89 5.61
CA LEU A 78 -8.21 2.51 6.93
C LEU A 78 -6.73 2.85 7.21
N GLU A 79 -5.83 2.59 6.27
CA GLU A 79 -4.38 2.76 6.40
C GLU A 79 -3.89 3.96 5.58
N ASP A 80 -3.20 3.76 4.45
CA ASP A 80 -2.43 4.78 3.75
C ASP A 80 -3.26 5.91 3.12
N SER A 81 -4.47 5.63 2.63
CA SER A 81 -5.36 6.65 2.08
C SER A 81 -6.32 7.27 3.11
N ASN A 82 -6.19 6.87 4.35
CA ASN A 82 -6.88 7.47 5.49
C ASN A 82 -5.87 8.13 6.44
N THR A 83 -6.37 8.89 7.41
CA THR A 83 -5.54 9.40 8.50
C THR A 83 -6.08 8.91 9.82
N PRO A 84 -5.21 8.62 10.82
CA PRO A 84 -5.65 8.07 12.10
C PRO A 84 -6.20 9.11 13.08
N HIS A 85 -6.75 10.23 12.59
CA HIS A 85 -7.59 11.12 13.40
C HIS A 85 -8.78 10.32 13.93
N TRP A 86 -9.11 10.50 15.21
CA TRP A 86 -10.15 9.71 15.85
C TRP A 86 -11.48 9.78 15.12
N HIS A 87 -11.85 10.97 14.63
CA HIS A 87 -13.05 11.14 13.81
C HIS A 87 -13.04 10.22 12.58
N ASN A 88 -11.95 10.21 11.81
CA ASN A 88 -11.85 9.38 10.60
C ASN A 88 -11.88 7.88 10.92
N VAL A 89 -11.25 7.48 12.03
CA VAL A 89 -11.25 6.07 12.48
C VAL A 89 -12.66 5.62 12.81
N VAL A 90 -13.43 6.43 13.54
CA VAL A 90 -14.82 6.11 13.93
C VAL A 90 -15.76 6.20 12.73
N GLU A 91 -15.65 7.25 11.91
CA GLU A 91 -16.47 7.40 10.70
C GLU A 91 -16.24 6.24 9.73
N GLY A 92 -14.98 5.81 9.57
CA GLY A 92 -14.65 4.65 8.74
C GLY A 92 -15.39 3.39 9.17
N GLN A 93 -15.42 3.08 10.46
CA GLN A 93 -16.18 1.94 10.98
C GLN A 93 -17.70 2.10 10.80
N TRP A 94 -18.21 3.32 10.96
CA TRP A 94 -19.61 3.63 10.69
C TRP A 94 -19.94 3.42 9.21
N VAL A 95 -19.10 3.86 8.28
CA VAL A 95 -19.25 3.63 6.84
C VAL A 95 -19.30 2.14 6.54
N LEU A 96 -18.34 1.36 7.04
CA LEU A 96 -18.30 -0.09 6.86
C LEU A 96 -19.57 -0.79 7.38
N TYR A 97 -20.12 -0.31 8.51
CA TYR A 97 -21.38 -0.81 9.07
C TYR A 97 -22.55 -0.61 8.10
N HIS A 98 -22.67 0.59 7.52
CA HIS A 98 -23.75 0.93 6.60
C HIS A 98 -23.56 0.29 5.21
N VAL A 99 -22.32 0.09 4.76
CA VAL A 99 -22.01 -0.64 3.52
C VAL A 99 -22.46 -2.10 3.63
N ALA A 100 -22.09 -2.79 4.70
CA ALA A 100 -22.51 -4.18 4.92
C ALA A 100 -24.05 -4.34 4.94
N ARG A 101 -24.79 -3.30 5.30
CA ARG A 101 -26.28 -3.28 5.35
C ARG A 101 -26.91 -2.66 4.11
N LYS A 102 -26.09 -2.19 3.15
CA LYS A 102 -26.53 -1.49 1.93
C LYS A 102 -27.39 -0.26 2.22
N THR A 103 -27.10 0.44 3.32
CA THR A 103 -27.87 1.61 3.81
C THR A 103 -27.06 2.90 3.77
N LEU A 104 -25.83 2.86 3.20
CA LEU A 104 -24.98 4.04 3.14
C LEU A 104 -25.57 5.09 2.19
N SER A 105 -25.75 6.30 2.71
CA SER A 105 -26.12 7.50 1.95
C SER A 105 -25.39 8.71 2.52
N PHE A 106 -25.20 9.74 1.71
CA PHE A 106 -24.51 10.97 2.10
C PHE A 106 -25.09 12.16 1.34
N THR A 107 -25.29 13.27 2.02
CA THR A 107 -25.64 14.54 1.39
C THR A 107 -24.51 15.54 1.62
N SER A 108 -23.95 16.09 0.54
CA SER A 108 -22.89 17.10 0.65
C SER A 108 -23.40 18.42 1.20
N ALA A 109 -22.50 19.31 1.63
CA ALA A 109 -22.83 20.64 2.12
C ALA A 109 -23.61 21.49 1.07
N GLU A 110 -23.40 21.21 -0.23
CA GLU A 110 -24.08 21.84 -1.35
C GLU A 110 -25.44 21.19 -1.67
N GLY A 111 -25.90 20.24 -0.85
CA GLY A 111 -27.18 19.55 -1.01
C GLY A 111 -27.20 18.42 -2.06
N LYS A 112 -26.05 17.99 -2.58
CA LYS A 112 -25.98 16.86 -3.51
C LYS A 112 -26.08 15.53 -2.75
N GLU A 113 -27.05 14.71 -3.13
CA GLU A 113 -27.23 13.38 -2.59
C GLU A 113 -26.32 12.36 -3.29
N TYR A 114 -25.74 11.46 -2.47
CA TYR A 114 -25.00 10.28 -2.88
C TYR A 114 -25.62 9.06 -2.21
N LYS A 115 -25.85 7.99 -2.97
CA LYS A 115 -26.41 6.74 -2.46
C LYS A 115 -25.91 5.54 -3.28
N LEU A 116 -25.99 4.38 -2.68
CA LEU A 116 -25.66 3.13 -3.35
C LEU A 116 -26.66 2.86 -4.48
N ASN A 117 -26.16 2.34 -5.60
CA ASN A 117 -26.97 1.91 -6.72
C ASN A 117 -27.76 0.64 -6.34
N ASN A 118 -28.89 0.40 -7.03
CA ASN A 118 -29.68 -0.84 -6.88
C ASN A 118 -29.07 -2.04 -7.63
N GLY A 119 -28.02 -1.83 -8.44
CA GLY A 119 -27.32 -2.84 -9.21
C GLY A 119 -26.21 -3.53 -8.39
N PRO A 120 -25.34 -4.30 -9.11
CA PRO A 120 -24.16 -4.89 -8.50
C PRO A 120 -23.25 -3.81 -7.90
N LEU A 121 -22.81 -4.02 -6.67
CA LEU A 121 -21.81 -3.20 -6.00
C LEU A 121 -20.47 -3.94 -5.98
N ALA A 122 -19.38 -3.20 -5.87
CA ALA A 122 -18.07 -3.80 -5.66
C ALA A 122 -18.03 -4.59 -4.34
N THR A 123 -17.36 -5.74 -4.33
CA THR A 123 -17.14 -6.56 -3.13
C THR A 123 -16.28 -5.79 -2.14
N LEU A 124 -16.71 -5.73 -0.88
CA LEU A 124 -15.99 -5.03 0.18
C LEU A 124 -14.78 -5.84 0.65
N VAL A 125 -13.60 -5.24 0.60
CA VAL A 125 -12.37 -5.76 1.21
C VAL A 125 -11.75 -4.64 2.06
N VAL A 126 -11.44 -4.90 3.32
CA VAL A 126 -10.97 -3.87 4.27
C VAL A 126 -9.45 -3.94 4.45
N ARG A 127 -8.75 -2.81 4.30
CA ARG A 127 -7.35 -2.71 4.69
C ARG A 127 -7.25 -2.08 6.08
N PRO A 128 -6.99 -2.86 7.14
CA PRO A 128 -6.74 -2.33 8.47
C PRO A 128 -5.37 -1.65 8.51
N ARG A 129 -5.13 -0.82 9.51
CA ARG A 129 -3.81 -0.25 9.79
C ARG A 129 -2.75 -1.34 10.00
N GLY A 130 -1.48 -1.01 9.67
CA GLY A 130 -0.35 -1.92 9.86
C GLY A 130 -0.04 -2.21 11.33
N TRP A 131 0.75 -3.28 11.58
CA TRP A 131 1.16 -3.71 12.93
C TRP A 131 1.91 -2.66 13.75
N HIS A 132 2.48 -1.63 13.10
CA HIS A 132 3.24 -0.56 13.76
C HIS A 132 2.35 0.51 14.40
N PHE A 133 1.06 0.56 14.08
CA PHE A 133 0.13 1.53 14.67
C PHE A 133 -0.47 1.06 16.00
N ASP A 134 -0.51 1.99 16.96
CA ASP A 134 -1.33 1.91 18.15
C ASP A 134 -2.54 2.84 18.03
N GLU A 135 -3.70 2.39 18.51
CA GLU A 135 -4.89 3.25 18.66
C GLU A 135 -4.84 3.89 20.04
N ARG A 136 -4.35 5.12 20.08
CA ARG A 136 -4.07 5.83 21.34
C ARG A 136 -5.31 6.28 22.12
N HIS A 137 -6.47 6.40 21.44
CA HIS A 137 -7.74 6.78 22.07
C HIS A 137 -8.39 5.65 22.85
N LEU A 138 -7.88 4.43 22.69
CA LEU A 138 -8.37 3.26 23.37
C LEU A 138 -7.26 2.55 24.11
N SER A 139 -7.49 2.20 25.35
CA SER A 139 -6.55 1.45 26.17
C SER A 139 -7.16 0.18 26.76
N ASN A 140 -6.33 -0.85 26.90
CA ASN A 140 -6.64 -2.06 27.62
C ASN A 140 -5.57 -2.27 28.70
N ASN A 141 -5.97 -2.23 29.98
CA ASN A 141 -5.08 -2.31 31.13
C ASN A 141 -3.91 -1.28 31.06
N GLY A 142 -4.23 -0.03 30.66
CA GLY A 142 -3.28 1.07 30.57
C GLY A 142 -2.35 1.05 29.34
N ASN A 143 -2.47 0.07 28.47
CA ASN A 143 -1.73 0.03 27.21
C ASN A 143 -2.64 0.39 26.03
N PRO A 144 -2.17 1.15 25.02
CA PRO A 144 -2.96 1.44 23.83
C PRO A 144 -3.35 0.15 23.10
N VAL A 145 -4.52 0.16 22.48
CA VAL A 145 -4.97 -0.95 21.63
C VAL A 145 -4.19 -0.94 20.32
N VAL A 146 -3.84 -2.10 19.81
CA VAL A 146 -3.18 -2.22 18.49
C VAL A 146 -4.17 -1.78 17.39
N GLY A 147 -3.79 -0.79 16.56
CA GLY A 147 -4.64 -0.22 15.51
C GLY A 147 -5.19 -1.28 14.55
N ALA A 148 -4.33 -2.19 14.10
CA ALA A 148 -4.72 -3.32 13.23
C ALA A 148 -5.82 -4.20 13.85
N ILE A 149 -5.72 -4.47 15.16
CA ILE A 149 -6.71 -5.28 15.89
C ILE A 149 -8.02 -4.53 16.11
N PHE A 150 -7.92 -3.21 16.36
CA PHE A 150 -9.12 -2.37 16.47
C PHE A 150 -9.88 -2.36 15.15
N ASP A 151 -9.21 -2.05 14.04
CA ASP A 151 -9.84 -1.93 12.73
C ASP A 151 -10.48 -3.26 12.27
N ALA A 152 -9.73 -4.35 12.32
CA ALA A 152 -10.22 -5.68 11.93
C ALA A 152 -11.28 -6.20 12.90
N GLY A 153 -11.09 -6.03 14.21
CA GLY A 153 -12.01 -6.50 15.23
C GLY A 153 -13.38 -5.82 15.16
N MET A 154 -13.40 -4.49 15.00
CA MET A 154 -14.64 -3.74 14.84
C MET A 154 -15.40 -4.16 13.57
N HIS A 155 -14.68 -4.27 12.45
CA HIS A 155 -15.27 -4.74 11.21
C HIS A 155 -15.85 -6.15 11.33
N LEU A 156 -15.11 -7.10 11.90
CA LEU A 156 -15.56 -8.48 12.10
C LEU A 156 -16.76 -8.55 13.02
N PHE A 157 -16.70 -7.89 14.18
CA PHE A 157 -17.76 -7.93 15.17
C PHE A 157 -19.10 -7.41 14.63
N HIS A 158 -19.07 -6.28 13.95
CA HIS A 158 -20.29 -5.63 13.47
C HIS A 158 -20.79 -6.15 12.12
N ASN A 159 -19.92 -6.65 11.26
CA ASN A 159 -20.24 -6.83 9.85
C ASN A 159 -20.14 -8.28 9.35
N ALA A 160 -19.33 -9.15 9.98
CA ALA A 160 -19.05 -10.48 9.42
C ALA A 160 -20.31 -11.29 9.12
N ARG A 161 -21.23 -11.41 10.08
CA ARG A 161 -22.48 -12.16 9.87
C ARG A 161 -23.35 -11.54 8.79
N LYS A 162 -23.42 -10.19 8.74
CA LYS A 162 -24.23 -9.49 7.74
C LYS A 162 -23.68 -9.66 6.33
N LEU A 163 -22.36 -9.67 6.17
CA LEU A 163 -21.70 -9.93 4.89
C LEU A 163 -21.99 -11.37 4.42
N ILE A 164 -21.89 -12.35 5.32
CA ILE A 164 -22.23 -13.76 5.03
C ILE A 164 -23.71 -13.91 4.62
N GLU A 165 -24.64 -13.28 5.33
CA GLU A 165 -26.06 -13.25 4.96
C GLU A 165 -26.30 -12.66 3.55
N ASN A 166 -25.46 -11.71 3.14
CA ASN A 166 -25.52 -11.11 1.81
C ASN A 166 -24.85 -11.98 0.72
N GLY A 167 -24.31 -13.15 1.07
CA GLY A 167 -23.60 -14.04 0.14
C GLY A 167 -22.15 -13.68 -0.11
N SER A 168 -21.53 -12.87 0.75
CA SER A 168 -20.13 -12.47 0.71
C SER A 168 -19.39 -12.95 1.97
N GLY A 169 -18.30 -12.32 2.34
CA GLY A 169 -17.57 -12.61 3.56
C GLY A 169 -16.79 -11.41 4.10
N PRO A 170 -16.23 -11.52 5.31
CA PRO A 170 -15.31 -10.52 5.85
C PRO A 170 -13.93 -10.70 5.22
N TYR A 171 -13.60 -9.82 4.30
CA TYR A 171 -12.36 -9.88 3.51
C TYR A 171 -11.42 -8.75 3.87
N PHE A 172 -10.11 -9.05 3.82
CA PHE A 172 -9.06 -8.11 4.22
C PHE A 172 -7.96 -7.96 3.18
N TYR A 173 -7.31 -6.79 3.20
CA TYR A 173 -5.98 -6.56 2.66
C TYR A 173 -5.04 -6.30 3.84
N LEU A 174 -3.94 -7.06 3.94
CA LEU A 174 -3.02 -7.00 5.08
C LEU A 174 -1.75 -6.24 4.68
N PRO A 175 -1.52 -5.03 5.26
CA PRO A 175 -0.42 -4.16 4.85
C PRO A 175 0.87 -4.38 5.63
N LYS A 176 1.98 -3.94 5.03
CA LYS A 176 3.28 -3.66 5.67
C LYS A 176 3.85 -4.80 6.52
N MET A 177 3.57 -6.05 6.14
CA MET A 177 4.21 -7.21 6.76
C MET A 177 5.67 -7.33 6.33
N GLU A 178 6.53 -7.76 7.26
CA GLU A 178 7.95 -7.99 7.01
C GLU A 178 8.35 -9.48 7.18
N SER A 179 7.45 -10.34 7.68
CA SER A 179 7.75 -11.77 7.83
C SER A 179 6.50 -12.65 7.81
N HIS A 180 6.70 -13.95 7.52
CA HIS A 180 5.66 -14.96 7.61
C HIS A 180 5.14 -15.17 9.04
N LEU A 181 5.93 -14.84 10.07
CA LEU A 181 5.47 -14.90 11.46
C LEU A 181 4.39 -13.87 11.76
N GLU A 182 4.40 -12.73 11.06
CA GLU A 182 3.32 -11.76 11.14
C GLU A 182 2.05 -12.24 10.43
N ALA A 183 2.22 -13.00 9.35
CA ALA A 183 1.12 -13.69 8.68
C ALA A 183 0.52 -14.79 9.58
N ARG A 184 1.36 -15.54 10.31
CA ARG A 184 0.91 -16.50 11.33
C ARG A 184 0.09 -15.83 12.43
N LEU A 185 0.52 -14.67 12.92
CA LEU A 185 -0.26 -13.90 13.91
C LEU A 185 -1.63 -13.51 13.37
N TRP A 186 -1.73 -13.07 12.11
CA TRP A 186 -3.02 -12.82 11.49
C TRP A 186 -3.88 -14.08 11.36
N ASN A 187 -3.28 -15.21 11.01
CA ASN A 187 -3.98 -16.49 10.93
C ASN A 187 -4.56 -16.91 12.29
N ASP A 188 -3.79 -16.77 13.35
CA ASP A 188 -4.24 -17.07 14.72
C ASP A 188 -5.41 -16.16 15.13
N ILE A 189 -5.35 -14.87 14.77
CA ILE A 189 -6.44 -13.92 15.01
C ILE A 189 -7.70 -14.31 14.22
N PHE A 190 -7.56 -14.71 12.96
CA PHE A 190 -8.70 -15.13 12.15
C PHE A 190 -9.35 -16.39 12.68
N ILE A 191 -8.55 -17.38 13.11
CA ILE A 191 -9.06 -18.62 13.73
C ILE A 191 -9.86 -18.29 14.98
N GLU A 192 -9.31 -17.49 15.90
CA GLU A 192 -9.98 -17.14 17.15
C GLU A 192 -11.21 -16.25 16.91
N ALA A 193 -11.12 -15.28 15.99
CA ALA A 193 -12.26 -14.42 15.64
C ALA A 193 -13.45 -15.24 15.10
N GLN A 194 -13.19 -16.19 14.19
CA GLN A 194 -14.22 -17.06 13.63
C GLN A 194 -14.87 -17.93 14.73
N LYS A 195 -14.06 -18.46 15.65
CA LYS A 195 -14.54 -19.23 16.79
C LYS A 195 -15.43 -18.38 17.71
N VAL A 196 -14.99 -17.18 18.10
CA VAL A 196 -15.75 -16.26 18.97
C VAL A 196 -17.05 -15.82 18.31
N LEU A 197 -17.01 -15.54 17.00
CA LEU A 197 -18.19 -15.14 16.23
C LEU A 197 -19.12 -16.31 15.87
N GLY A 198 -18.69 -17.56 16.06
CA GLY A 198 -19.45 -18.74 15.68
C GLY A 198 -19.69 -18.84 14.16
N ILE A 199 -18.71 -18.44 13.35
CA ILE A 199 -18.73 -18.58 11.88
C ILE A 199 -17.72 -19.67 11.45
N PRO A 200 -17.93 -20.34 10.29
CA PRO A 200 -17.05 -21.41 9.85
C PRO A 200 -15.60 -20.95 9.66
N GLN A 201 -14.63 -21.83 9.97
CA GLN A 201 -13.23 -21.58 9.65
C GLN A 201 -13.03 -21.44 8.14
N GLY A 202 -12.13 -20.53 7.71
CA GLY A 202 -11.90 -20.22 6.30
C GLY A 202 -12.93 -19.26 5.67
N THR A 203 -13.89 -18.73 6.43
CA THR A 203 -14.83 -17.70 5.98
C THR A 203 -14.13 -16.34 5.80
N ILE A 204 -13.22 -15.99 6.71
CA ILE A 204 -12.37 -14.81 6.55
C ILE A 204 -11.40 -15.06 5.41
N ARG A 205 -11.25 -14.09 4.49
CA ARG A 205 -10.26 -14.15 3.43
C ARG A 205 -9.37 -12.92 3.44
N ALA A 206 -8.11 -13.11 3.09
CA ALA A 206 -7.13 -12.04 3.06
C ALA A 206 -6.33 -12.03 1.75
N THR A 207 -5.92 -10.86 1.33
CA THR A 207 -4.85 -10.63 0.36
C THR A 207 -3.73 -9.91 1.09
N VAL A 208 -2.48 -10.30 0.86
CA VAL A 208 -1.33 -9.67 1.51
C VAL A 208 -0.63 -8.74 0.53
N LEU A 209 -0.37 -7.50 0.97
CA LEU A 209 0.52 -6.60 0.22
C LEU A 209 1.97 -7.03 0.47
N ILE A 210 2.62 -7.46 -0.60
CA ILE A 210 4.08 -7.66 -0.60
C ILE A 210 4.71 -6.31 -0.94
N GLU A 211 4.79 -5.47 0.04
CA GLU A 211 5.25 -4.09 -0.10
C GLU A 211 6.46 -3.77 0.78
N THR A 212 7.12 -4.82 1.28
CA THR A 212 8.40 -4.70 1.97
C THR A 212 9.41 -5.68 1.40
N ILE A 213 10.68 -5.27 1.33
CA ILE A 213 11.72 -6.13 0.79
C ILE A 213 11.88 -7.44 1.58
N PRO A 214 11.77 -7.49 2.93
CA PRO A 214 11.80 -8.75 3.65
C PRO A 214 10.65 -9.70 3.28
N ALA A 215 9.43 -9.19 3.08
CA ALA A 215 8.29 -10.03 2.70
C ALA A 215 8.44 -10.62 1.29
N ALA A 216 9.14 -9.94 0.38
CA ALA A 216 9.41 -10.48 -0.95
C ALA A 216 10.23 -11.79 -0.93
N PHE A 217 11.03 -11.98 0.11
CA PHE A 217 11.80 -13.22 0.33
C PHE A 217 11.02 -14.31 1.07
N GLU A 218 9.81 -14.00 1.55
CA GLU A 218 8.98 -14.90 2.35
C GLU A 218 7.57 -15.10 1.77
N MET A 219 7.38 -14.86 0.46
CA MET A 219 6.06 -14.93 -0.18
C MET A 219 5.40 -16.30 -0.05
N GLU A 220 6.16 -17.39 -0.24
CA GLU A 220 5.63 -18.76 -0.11
C GLU A 220 5.26 -19.06 1.34
N GLU A 221 6.10 -18.65 2.29
CA GLU A 221 5.88 -18.82 3.72
C GLU A 221 4.65 -18.02 4.19
N ILE A 222 4.48 -16.78 3.71
CA ILE A 222 3.30 -15.96 3.99
C ILE A 222 2.03 -16.64 3.49
N LEU A 223 2.04 -17.15 2.25
CA LEU A 223 0.91 -17.91 1.71
C LEU A 223 0.64 -19.18 2.55
N PHE A 224 1.68 -19.88 2.98
CA PHE A 224 1.56 -21.12 3.74
C PHE A 224 0.94 -20.89 5.12
N GLU A 225 1.38 -19.87 5.85
CA GLU A 225 0.83 -19.53 7.18
C GLU A 225 -0.66 -19.16 7.09
N LEU A 226 -1.07 -18.51 6.03
CA LEU A 226 -2.45 -18.09 5.79
C LEU A 226 -3.24 -19.03 4.85
N LYS A 227 -2.75 -20.23 4.54
CA LYS A 227 -3.28 -21.08 3.45
C LYS A 227 -4.78 -21.32 3.48
N ASP A 228 -5.40 -21.33 4.64
CA ASP A 228 -6.84 -21.55 4.82
C ASP A 228 -7.65 -20.23 4.70
N HIS A 229 -6.98 -19.08 4.75
CA HIS A 229 -7.59 -17.74 4.74
C HIS A 229 -7.09 -16.84 3.60
N ILE A 230 -5.98 -17.18 2.93
CA ILE A 230 -5.41 -16.33 1.88
C ILE A 230 -6.16 -16.47 0.55
N SER A 231 -6.28 -15.35 -0.17
CA SER A 231 -6.80 -15.31 -1.54
C SER A 231 -5.74 -14.88 -2.54
N GLY A 232 -4.74 -14.09 -2.15
CA GLY A 232 -3.72 -13.62 -3.08
C GLY A 232 -2.65 -12.76 -2.44
N LEU A 233 -1.69 -12.36 -3.29
CA LEU A 233 -0.68 -11.34 -2.97
C LEU A 233 -0.85 -10.15 -3.90
N ASN A 234 -0.49 -8.96 -3.43
CA ASN A 234 -0.51 -7.73 -4.23
C ASN A 234 0.90 -7.12 -4.31
N ALA A 235 1.25 -6.62 -5.50
CA ALA A 235 2.53 -5.99 -5.76
C ALA A 235 2.48 -4.47 -5.47
N GLY A 236 2.94 -4.05 -4.30
CA GLY A 236 3.16 -2.65 -3.98
C GLY A 236 4.38 -2.06 -4.68
N ARG A 237 4.45 -0.74 -4.85
CA ARG A 237 5.59 -0.06 -5.48
C ARG A 237 6.31 0.88 -4.52
N TRP A 238 5.66 1.93 -4.06
CA TRP A 238 6.35 2.97 -3.27
C TRP A 238 6.79 2.48 -1.90
N ASP A 239 5.96 1.75 -1.19
CA ASP A 239 6.33 1.11 0.07
C ASP A 239 7.46 0.10 -0.11
N TYR A 240 7.45 -0.67 -1.21
CA TYR A 240 8.52 -1.61 -1.53
C TYR A 240 9.87 -0.89 -1.71
N MET A 241 9.89 0.20 -2.51
CA MET A 241 11.08 1.05 -2.71
C MET A 241 11.52 1.72 -1.40
N PHE A 242 10.59 2.26 -0.64
CA PHE A 242 10.84 2.81 0.69
C PHE A 242 11.47 1.76 1.61
N SER A 243 10.95 0.54 1.61
CA SER A 243 11.48 -0.53 2.46
C SER A 243 12.90 -0.95 2.09
N ILE A 244 13.32 -0.81 0.82
CA ILE A 244 14.70 -1.03 0.40
C ILE A 244 15.62 -0.02 1.10
N ILE A 245 15.32 1.28 1.02
CA ILE A 245 16.10 2.31 1.71
C ILE A 245 16.14 2.03 3.20
N LYS A 246 14.98 1.79 3.82
CA LYS A 246 14.83 1.52 5.25
C LYS A 246 15.69 0.36 5.74
N ASN A 247 15.72 -0.75 4.99
CA ASN A 247 16.41 -1.96 5.42
C ASN A 247 17.91 -1.97 5.07
N PHE A 248 18.31 -1.30 3.98
CA PHE A 248 19.71 -1.29 3.50
C PHE A 248 20.37 0.08 3.60
N ARG A 249 19.89 0.95 4.49
CA ARG A 249 20.27 2.38 4.58
C ARG A 249 21.75 2.65 4.80
N ASP A 250 22.49 1.71 5.43
CA ASP A 250 23.94 1.82 5.65
C ASP A 250 24.74 0.78 4.85
N ALA A 251 24.11 0.06 3.91
CA ALA A 251 24.75 -1.01 3.13
C ALA A 251 25.58 -0.49 1.94
N GLY A 252 25.69 0.83 1.76
CA GLY A 252 26.55 1.44 0.77
C GLY A 252 25.85 1.82 -0.54
N ALA A 253 26.69 2.21 -1.52
CA ALA A 253 26.24 2.84 -2.76
C ALA A 253 25.35 1.94 -3.64
N ASP A 254 25.47 0.63 -3.54
CA ASP A 254 24.70 -0.32 -4.34
C ASP A 254 23.18 -0.27 -4.06
N PHE A 255 22.78 0.33 -2.94
CA PHE A 255 21.37 0.46 -2.53
C PHE A 255 20.82 1.88 -2.72
N ILE A 256 21.56 2.79 -3.36
CA ILE A 256 21.07 4.14 -3.65
C ILE A 256 20.10 4.09 -4.82
N LEU A 257 18.88 4.57 -4.58
CA LEU A 257 17.84 4.64 -5.61
C LEU A 257 17.98 5.93 -6.45
N PRO A 258 17.75 5.85 -7.77
CA PRO A 258 17.64 7.03 -8.62
C PRO A 258 16.37 7.84 -8.29
N ASP A 259 16.19 8.96 -8.98
CA ASP A 259 15.00 9.80 -8.84
C ASP A 259 13.70 9.00 -8.97
N ARG A 260 12.68 9.38 -8.23
CA ARG A 260 11.40 8.67 -8.20
C ARG A 260 10.77 8.48 -9.58
N ALA A 261 10.97 9.43 -10.49
CA ALA A 261 10.48 9.34 -11.86
C ALA A 261 11.11 8.18 -12.67
N ASP A 262 12.32 7.77 -12.32
CA ASP A 262 13.05 6.67 -12.97
C ASP A 262 12.72 5.29 -12.37
N LEU A 263 12.06 5.26 -11.19
CA LEU A 263 11.69 4.03 -10.50
C LEU A 263 10.44 3.39 -11.10
N THR A 264 10.61 2.71 -12.23
CA THR A 264 9.50 2.06 -12.95
C THR A 264 9.38 0.58 -12.60
N MET A 265 8.21 -0.02 -12.87
CA MET A 265 8.00 -1.47 -12.69
C MET A 265 8.80 -2.33 -13.69
N THR A 266 9.49 -1.70 -14.65
CA THR A 266 10.40 -2.35 -15.60
C THR A 266 11.86 -2.38 -15.15
N ALA A 267 12.20 -1.73 -14.03
CA ALA A 267 13.53 -1.83 -13.44
C ALA A 267 13.86 -3.30 -13.09
N PRO A 268 15.12 -3.76 -13.24
CA PRO A 268 15.48 -5.17 -13.08
C PRO A 268 14.98 -5.80 -11.76
N MET A 269 15.21 -5.14 -10.64
CA MET A 269 14.74 -5.62 -9.32
C MET A 269 13.20 -5.70 -9.25
N MET A 270 12.49 -4.75 -9.87
CA MET A 270 11.03 -4.74 -9.88
C MET A 270 10.45 -5.83 -10.79
N ARG A 271 11.13 -6.13 -11.90
CA ARG A 271 10.80 -7.28 -12.74
C ARG A 271 10.97 -8.59 -11.98
N ALA A 272 12.11 -8.79 -11.34
CA ALA A 272 12.37 -9.97 -10.52
C ALA A 272 11.29 -10.15 -9.43
N TYR A 273 10.98 -9.07 -8.72
CA TYR A 273 9.94 -9.04 -7.68
C TYR A 273 8.56 -9.43 -8.21
N THR A 274 8.09 -8.81 -9.31
CA THR A 274 6.76 -9.09 -9.87
C THR A 274 6.68 -10.48 -10.50
N GLU A 275 7.74 -10.96 -11.12
CA GLU A 275 7.82 -12.29 -11.69
C GLU A 275 7.79 -13.38 -10.61
N LEU A 276 8.52 -13.18 -9.52
CA LEU A 276 8.47 -14.07 -8.37
C LEU A 276 7.07 -14.11 -7.75
N LEU A 277 6.42 -12.94 -7.60
CA LEU A 277 5.07 -12.84 -7.02
C LEU A 277 4.05 -13.64 -7.85
N VAL A 278 4.02 -13.44 -9.16
CA VAL A 278 3.10 -14.16 -10.07
C VAL A 278 3.37 -15.66 -10.02
N LYS A 279 4.66 -16.08 -10.15
CA LYS A 279 5.06 -17.49 -10.05
C LYS A 279 4.56 -18.12 -8.75
N THR A 280 4.84 -17.47 -7.63
CA THR A 280 4.50 -17.96 -6.29
C THR A 280 2.99 -18.10 -6.11
N CYS A 281 2.23 -17.07 -6.49
CA CYS A 281 0.77 -17.10 -6.40
C CYS A 281 0.19 -18.25 -7.21
N HIS A 282 0.50 -18.36 -8.48
CA HIS A 282 -0.08 -19.36 -9.37
C HIS A 282 0.36 -20.79 -9.01
N LYS A 283 1.63 -20.95 -8.59
CA LYS A 283 2.09 -22.24 -8.04
C LYS A 283 1.23 -22.71 -6.87
N ARG A 284 0.75 -21.79 -6.03
CA ARG A 284 -0.02 -22.11 -4.82
C ARG A 284 -1.54 -21.97 -4.97
N GLY A 285 -2.02 -21.57 -6.15
CA GLY A 285 -3.44 -21.38 -6.42
C GLY A 285 -4.02 -20.10 -5.81
N ALA A 286 -3.18 -19.09 -5.61
CA ALA A 286 -3.53 -17.75 -5.12
C ALA A 286 -3.54 -16.73 -6.26
N PHE A 287 -4.24 -15.60 -6.09
CA PHE A 287 -4.27 -14.52 -7.07
C PHE A 287 -3.02 -13.64 -6.96
N ALA A 288 -2.49 -13.24 -8.13
CA ALA A 288 -1.47 -12.21 -8.25
C ALA A 288 -2.14 -10.88 -8.62
N MET A 289 -2.08 -9.89 -7.73
CA MET A 289 -2.69 -8.58 -7.93
C MET A 289 -1.65 -7.52 -8.25
N GLY A 290 -1.87 -6.77 -9.33
CA GLY A 290 -0.98 -5.69 -9.78
C GLY A 290 -1.13 -4.41 -8.97
N GLY A 291 -0.27 -3.44 -9.27
CA GLY A 291 -0.19 -2.17 -8.54
C GLY A 291 -1.27 -1.16 -8.94
N MET A 292 -1.28 -0.03 -8.24
CA MET A 292 -2.27 1.03 -8.40
C MET A 292 -2.00 1.92 -9.61
N ALA A 293 -3.03 2.18 -10.44
CA ALA A 293 -3.07 3.32 -11.33
C ALA A 293 -3.66 4.53 -10.59
N ALA A 294 -2.79 5.49 -10.27
CA ALA A 294 -3.11 6.61 -9.39
C ALA A 294 -3.58 7.88 -10.12
N PHE A 295 -3.64 7.87 -11.46
CA PHE A 295 -3.99 9.06 -12.24
C PHE A 295 -5.42 9.55 -11.96
N ILE A 296 -5.57 10.86 -11.81
CA ILE A 296 -6.87 11.54 -11.68
C ILE A 296 -7.15 12.27 -12.98
N PRO A 297 -8.18 11.90 -13.74
CA PRO A 297 -8.54 12.59 -14.98
C PRO A 297 -8.85 14.06 -14.76
N SER A 298 -8.24 14.92 -15.58
CA SER A 298 -8.50 16.35 -15.60
C SER A 298 -9.80 16.67 -16.34
N ARG A 299 -10.68 17.46 -15.74
CA ARG A 299 -11.89 17.98 -16.40
C ARG A 299 -11.60 19.13 -17.38
N LYS A 300 -10.38 19.71 -17.30
CA LYS A 300 -10.01 20.94 -18.01
C LYS A 300 -9.03 20.71 -19.15
N ASP A 301 -8.32 19.60 -19.14
CA ASP A 301 -7.23 19.32 -20.07
C ASP A 301 -7.34 17.92 -20.66
N PRO A 302 -7.94 17.78 -21.87
CA PRO A 302 -8.09 16.49 -22.55
C PRO A 302 -6.74 15.86 -22.96
N GLU A 303 -5.70 16.67 -23.23
CA GLU A 303 -4.40 16.17 -23.67
C GLU A 303 -3.64 15.50 -22.51
N ILE A 304 -3.69 16.07 -21.33
CA ILE A 304 -3.17 15.42 -20.12
C ILE A 304 -3.86 14.05 -19.91
N ASN A 305 -5.18 13.98 -20.12
CA ASN A 305 -5.92 12.73 -20.00
C ASN A 305 -5.47 11.71 -21.04
N ARG A 306 -5.31 12.12 -22.30
CA ARG A 306 -4.87 11.23 -23.38
C ARG A 306 -3.53 10.57 -23.03
N ILE A 307 -2.55 11.36 -22.66
CA ILE A 307 -1.19 10.89 -22.30
C ILE A 307 -1.25 9.96 -21.08
N ALA A 308 -2.04 10.33 -20.08
CA ALA A 308 -2.13 9.53 -18.85
C ALA A 308 -2.89 8.21 -19.08
N PHE A 309 -3.96 8.20 -19.86
CA PHE A 309 -4.67 6.97 -20.20
C PHE A 309 -3.82 6.01 -21.03
N GLU A 310 -3.00 6.52 -21.97
CA GLU A 310 -2.02 5.70 -22.70
C GLU A 310 -1.01 5.05 -21.76
N LYS A 311 -0.48 5.79 -20.77
CA LYS A 311 0.42 5.24 -19.76
C LYS A 311 -0.26 4.18 -18.89
N VAL A 312 -1.47 4.45 -18.42
CA VAL A 312 -2.25 3.48 -17.63
C VAL A 312 -2.52 2.22 -18.46
N ARG A 313 -2.95 2.36 -19.71
CA ARG A 313 -3.18 1.23 -20.63
C ARG A 313 -1.94 0.38 -20.79
N SER A 314 -0.81 0.99 -21.14
CA SER A 314 0.47 0.27 -21.32
C SER A 314 0.91 -0.46 -20.04
N ASP A 315 0.72 0.16 -18.88
CA ASP A 315 1.04 -0.45 -17.60
C ASP A 315 0.17 -1.68 -17.31
N LYS A 316 -1.15 -1.58 -17.54
CA LYS A 316 -2.07 -2.70 -17.33
C LYS A 316 -1.93 -3.80 -18.37
N GLU A 317 -1.59 -3.47 -19.62
CA GLU A 317 -1.25 -4.46 -20.66
C GLU A 317 0.00 -5.27 -20.27
N ARG A 318 1.01 -4.63 -19.70
CA ARG A 318 2.17 -5.31 -19.14
C ARG A 318 1.75 -6.24 -18.01
N GLU A 319 1.00 -5.75 -17.02
CA GLU A 319 0.58 -6.54 -15.85
C GLU A 319 -0.19 -7.80 -16.26
N VAL A 320 -1.24 -7.66 -17.08
CA VAL A 320 -2.03 -8.84 -17.51
C VAL A 320 -1.20 -9.80 -18.39
N THR A 321 -0.24 -9.28 -19.15
CA THR A 321 0.68 -10.10 -19.97
C THR A 321 1.66 -10.85 -19.10
N ASP A 322 2.14 -10.23 -18.03
CA ASP A 322 3.04 -10.84 -17.04
C ASP A 322 2.36 -11.91 -16.18
N GLY A 323 1.03 -11.99 -16.17
CA GLY A 323 0.27 -13.02 -15.49
C GLY A 323 -0.53 -12.51 -14.29
N PHE A 324 -0.61 -11.22 -14.05
CA PHE A 324 -1.48 -10.70 -13.00
C PHE A 324 -2.96 -10.97 -13.29
N ASP A 325 -3.71 -11.34 -12.25
CA ASP A 325 -5.14 -11.67 -12.34
C ASP A 325 -6.04 -10.45 -12.28
N GLY A 326 -5.54 -9.36 -11.73
CA GLY A 326 -6.22 -8.08 -11.60
C GLY A 326 -5.27 -6.98 -11.15
N SER A 327 -5.81 -5.78 -10.98
CA SER A 327 -5.01 -4.60 -10.65
C SER A 327 -5.85 -3.53 -9.95
N TRP A 328 -5.17 -2.53 -9.37
CA TRP A 328 -5.78 -1.43 -8.63
C TRP A 328 -5.93 -0.16 -9.45
N VAL A 329 -6.99 0.58 -9.19
CA VAL A 329 -7.19 1.96 -9.63
C VAL A 329 -7.56 2.84 -8.42
N ALA A 330 -7.16 4.11 -8.44
CA ALA A 330 -7.51 5.08 -7.41
C ALA A 330 -8.68 6.01 -7.80
N HIS A 331 -9.16 5.92 -9.04
CA HIS A 331 -10.24 6.78 -9.52
C HIS A 331 -11.30 6.00 -10.33
N PRO A 332 -12.61 6.25 -10.13
CA PRO A 332 -13.67 5.53 -10.83
C PRO A 332 -13.56 5.57 -12.37
N ASP A 333 -13.11 6.70 -12.94
CA ASP A 333 -12.98 6.86 -14.39
C ASP A 333 -11.90 5.96 -15.03
N LEU A 334 -11.03 5.34 -14.22
CA LEU A 334 -10.04 4.37 -14.71
C LEU A 334 -10.56 2.94 -14.75
N VAL A 335 -11.69 2.65 -14.09
CA VAL A 335 -12.25 1.29 -13.97
C VAL A 335 -12.54 0.70 -15.34
N ALA A 336 -13.23 1.44 -16.21
CA ALA A 336 -13.61 0.96 -17.55
C ALA A 336 -12.38 0.65 -18.42
N LEU A 337 -11.37 1.53 -18.41
CA LEU A 337 -10.12 1.34 -19.16
C LEU A 337 -9.38 0.09 -18.69
N CYS A 338 -9.20 -0.08 -17.39
CA CYS A 338 -8.50 -1.24 -16.85
C CYS A 338 -9.27 -2.53 -17.07
N ALA A 339 -10.61 -2.51 -16.93
CA ALA A 339 -11.48 -3.65 -17.22
C ALA A 339 -11.39 -4.09 -18.69
N GLU A 340 -11.36 -3.15 -19.63
CA GLU A 340 -11.17 -3.43 -21.06
C GLU A 340 -9.83 -4.14 -21.31
N VAL A 341 -8.73 -3.61 -20.75
CA VAL A 341 -7.39 -4.19 -20.94
C VAL A 341 -7.32 -5.63 -20.43
N PHE A 342 -7.76 -5.86 -19.20
CA PHE A 342 -7.77 -7.22 -18.63
C PHE A 342 -8.71 -8.15 -19.39
N SER A 343 -9.92 -7.69 -19.77
CA SER A 343 -10.89 -8.50 -20.50
C SER A 343 -10.41 -8.88 -21.89
N THR A 344 -9.66 -8.03 -22.57
CA THR A 344 -9.07 -8.34 -23.88
C THR A 344 -8.13 -9.56 -23.81
N LYS A 345 -7.40 -9.73 -22.70
CA LYS A 345 -6.47 -10.87 -22.51
C LYS A 345 -7.13 -12.08 -21.88
N LEU A 346 -7.99 -11.87 -20.89
CA LEU A 346 -8.62 -12.96 -20.13
C LEU A 346 -9.84 -13.55 -20.87
N GLY A 347 -10.53 -12.76 -21.70
CA GLY A 347 -11.79 -13.17 -22.34
C GLY A 347 -12.84 -13.48 -21.28
N GLU A 348 -13.50 -14.63 -21.43
CA GLU A 348 -14.53 -15.13 -20.50
C GLU A 348 -13.97 -15.65 -19.17
N ARG A 349 -12.67 -15.90 -19.08
CA ARG A 349 -12.04 -16.40 -17.84
C ARG A 349 -12.02 -15.30 -16.78
N PRO A 350 -12.41 -15.58 -15.54
CA PRO A 350 -12.39 -14.57 -14.47
C PRO A 350 -10.97 -14.18 -14.02
N ASN A 351 -9.98 -15.05 -14.25
CA ASN A 351 -8.57 -14.90 -13.86
C ASN A 351 -7.66 -15.78 -14.73
N GLN A 352 -6.38 -15.82 -14.43
CA GLN A 352 -5.39 -16.67 -15.11
C GLN A 352 -4.50 -17.47 -14.13
N ILE A 353 -5.05 -17.82 -12.98
CA ILE A 353 -4.37 -18.52 -11.88
C ILE A 353 -3.75 -19.86 -12.30
N ASP A 354 -4.28 -20.50 -13.34
CA ASP A 354 -3.77 -21.77 -13.92
C ASP A 354 -2.53 -21.54 -14.79
N ARG A 355 -2.20 -20.29 -15.13
CA ARG A 355 -1.04 -19.97 -15.95
C ARG A 355 0.22 -20.05 -15.10
N GLN A 356 0.93 -21.16 -15.20
CA GLN A 356 2.22 -21.31 -14.54
C GLN A 356 3.28 -20.44 -15.22
N LYS A 357 4.11 -19.80 -14.43
CA LYS A 357 5.22 -18.97 -14.91
C LYS A 357 6.54 -19.73 -14.69
N ASP A 358 7.22 -20.06 -15.77
CA ASP A 358 8.53 -20.71 -15.72
C ASP A 358 9.62 -19.62 -15.68
N VAL A 359 9.91 -19.13 -14.47
CA VAL A 359 10.97 -18.17 -14.19
C VAL A 359 11.75 -18.61 -12.95
N GLU A 360 13.04 -18.35 -12.94
CA GLU A 360 13.87 -18.47 -11.75
C GLU A 360 14.29 -17.09 -11.30
N VAL A 361 14.06 -16.77 -10.04
CA VAL A 361 14.44 -15.51 -9.42
C VAL A 361 15.32 -15.80 -8.22
N SER A 362 16.52 -15.26 -8.25
CA SER A 362 17.50 -15.37 -7.16
C SER A 362 17.40 -14.19 -6.20
N SER A 363 18.02 -14.33 -5.03
CA SER A 363 18.20 -13.23 -4.08
C SER A 363 18.95 -12.05 -4.71
N THR A 364 19.93 -12.33 -5.56
CA THR A 364 20.70 -11.31 -6.29
C THR A 364 19.80 -10.51 -7.25
N ASP A 365 18.83 -11.14 -7.91
CA ASP A 365 17.91 -10.44 -8.81
C ASP A 365 17.00 -9.48 -8.03
N LEU A 366 16.48 -9.91 -6.88
CA LEU A 366 15.65 -9.07 -6.00
C LEU A 366 16.43 -7.89 -5.41
N LEU A 367 17.73 -8.06 -5.17
CA LEU A 367 18.63 -7.04 -4.62
C LEU A 367 19.39 -6.24 -5.68
N SER A 368 19.06 -6.36 -6.96
CA SER A 368 19.76 -5.69 -8.06
C SER A 368 19.41 -4.19 -8.17
N VAL A 369 19.44 -3.48 -7.03
CA VAL A 369 19.08 -2.05 -6.92
C VAL A 369 20.02 -1.20 -7.77
N ASN A 370 21.33 -1.45 -7.73
CA ASN A 370 22.35 -0.75 -8.50
C ASN A 370 22.23 -0.92 -10.03
N ARG A 371 21.40 -1.85 -10.51
CA ARG A 371 21.10 -2.03 -11.93
C ARG A 371 19.87 -1.24 -12.39
N THR A 372 19.22 -0.52 -11.49
CA THR A 372 18.09 0.34 -11.83
C THR A 372 18.60 1.55 -12.63
N PRO A 373 18.15 1.74 -13.87
CA PRO A 373 18.57 2.90 -14.66
C PRO A 373 17.99 4.19 -14.07
N GLY A 374 18.73 5.27 -14.22
CA GLY A 374 18.28 6.59 -13.78
C GLY A 374 19.41 7.44 -13.21
N LYS A 375 19.04 8.62 -12.71
CA LYS A 375 19.97 9.60 -12.15
C LYS A 375 19.42 10.09 -10.79
N VAL A 376 20.31 10.64 -9.99
CA VAL A 376 19.94 11.42 -8.81
C VAL A 376 20.16 12.89 -9.13
N THR A 377 19.10 13.70 -9.08
CA THR A 377 19.11 15.10 -9.50
C THR A 377 18.59 16.05 -8.40
N GLU A 378 19.04 17.30 -8.45
CA GLU A 378 18.46 18.34 -7.57
C GLU A 378 17.00 18.63 -7.95
N SER A 379 16.64 18.46 -9.21
CA SER A 379 15.24 18.51 -9.65
C SER A 379 14.39 17.44 -8.97
N GLY A 380 14.92 16.21 -8.84
CA GLY A 380 14.28 15.12 -8.10
C GLY A 380 14.16 15.40 -6.59
N LEU A 381 15.19 16.01 -5.98
CA LEU A 381 15.12 16.51 -4.60
C LEU A 381 13.94 17.49 -4.44
N ARG A 382 13.84 18.48 -5.31
CA ARG A 382 12.78 19.49 -5.27
C ARG A 382 11.39 18.87 -5.44
N GLN A 383 11.25 17.93 -6.37
CA GLN A 383 9.99 17.22 -6.57
C GLN A 383 9.57 16.41 -5.34
N ASN A 384 10.52 15.73 -4.68
CA ASN A 384 10.24 14.98 -3.45
C ASN A 384 9.77 15.91 -2.33
N ILE A 385 10.39 17.07 -2.16
CA ILE A 385 9.99 18.07 -1.15
C ILE A 385 8.61 18.62 -1.46
N ASP A 386 8.35 19.04 -2.70
CA ASP A 386 7.08 19.59 -3.13
C ASP A 386 5.91 18.63 -2.84
N ILE A 387 6.04 17.39 -3.30
CA ILE A 387 4.98 16.38 -3.14
C ILE A 387 4.77 16.03 -1.66
N ALA A 388 5.85 15.84 -0.90
CA ALA A 388 5.74 15.48 0.50
C ALA A 388 5.14 16.61 1.35
N LEU A 389 5.48 17.88 1.09
CA LEU A 389 4.87 19.02 1.78
C LEU A 389 3.36 19.10 1.53
N GLN A 390 2.93 18.98 0.27
CA GLN A 390 1.52 18.99 -0.09
C GLN A 390 0.77 17.82 0.56
N TYR A 391 1.37 16.62 0.51
CA TYR A 391 0.77 15.42 1.11
C TYR A 391 0.66 15.55 2.64
N LEU A 392 1.75 15.91 3.33
CA LEU A 392 1.74 16.04 4.78
C LEU A 392 0.81 17.14 5.27
N ALA A 393 0.71 18.26 4.54
CA ALA A 393 -0.26 19.30 4.87
C ALA A 393 -1.70 18.79 4.78
N ALA A 394 -2.03 17.99 3.76
CA ALA A 394 -3.34 17.37 3.62
C ALA A 394 -3.58 16.30 4.72
N TRP A 395 -2.57 15.48 5.01
CA TRP A 395 -2.65 14.43 6.02
C TRP A 395 -2.89 14.99 7.43
N LEU A 396 -2.16 16.04 7.80
CA LEU A 396 -2.35 16.77 9.07
C LEU A 396 -3.69 17.49 9.16
N ASP A 397 -4.38 17.67 8.05
CA ASP A 397 -5.74 18.20 7.96
C ASP A 397 -6.83 17.11 7.86
N GLY A 398 -6.46 15.85 8.06
CA GLY A 398 -7.38 14.71 8.08
C GLY A 398 -7.65 14.07 6.70
N ASN A 399 -6.90 14.45 5.66
CA ASN A 399 -7.07 13.87 4.33
C ASN A 399 -5.86 13.00 3.94
N GLY A 400 -6.03 11.69 3.97
CA GLY A 400 -4.97 10.71 3.63
C GLY A 400 -4.85 10.38 2.15
N ALA A 401 -5.81 10.80 1.31
CA ALA A 401 -5.79 10.62 -0.15
C ALA A 401 -5.76 11.98 -0.84
N ALA A 402 -4.57 12.48 -1.15
CA ALA A 402 -4.38 13.83 -1.67
C ALA A 402 -4.19 13.85 -3.19
N SER A 403 -4.92 14.75 -3.87
CA SER A 403 -4.73 14.99 -5.29
C SER A 403 -3.56 15.95 -5.52
N ILE A 404 -2.44 15.44 -5.99
CA ILE A 404 -1.20 16.20 -6.25
C ILE A 404 -0.73 15.91 -7.66
N HIS A 405 -0.55 16.95 -8.47
CA HIS A 405 -0.10 16.84 -9.88
C HIS A 405 -0.89 15.81 -10.72
N ASN A 406 -2.21 15.79 -10.57
CA ASN A 406 -3.14 14.84 -11.20
C ASN A 406 -2.90 13.37 -10.81
N LEU A 407 -2.27 13.12 -9.67
CA LEU A 407 -2.13 11.79 -9.08
C LEU A 407 -2.83 11.75 -7.73
N MET A 408 -3.46 10.62 -7.41
CA MET A 408 -3.95 10.32 -6.06
C MET A 408 -2.78 9.78 -5.27
N GLU A 409 -2.26 10.59 -4.38
CA GLU A 409 -1.11 10.25 -3.53
C GLU A 409 -1.58 9.82 -2.14
N ASP A 410 -0.87 8.85 -1.57
CA ASP A 410 -1.09 8.29 -0.23
C ASP A 410 0.20 8.37 0.64
N ALA A 411 0.17 7.80 1.83
CA ALA A 411 1.30 7.87 2.76
C ALA A 411 2.59 7.27 2.19
N ALA A 412 2.51 6.25 1.33
CA ALA A 412 3.68 5.62 0.72
C ALA A 412 4.49 6.60 -0.14
N THR A 413 3.82 7.58 -0.75
CA THR A 413 4.47 8.63 -1.54
C THR A 413 5.35 9.56 -0.69
N ALA A 414 4.85 9.97 0.47
CA ALA A 414 5.66 10.78 1.39
C ALA A 414 6.80 9.98 2.02
N GLU A 415 6.58 8.69 2.29
CA GLU A 415 7.60 7.78 2.81
C GLU A 415 8.78 7.61 1.85
N ILE A 416 8.51 7.34 0.57
CA ILE A 416 9.61 7.22 -0.41
C ILE A 416 10.31 8.56 -0.62
N SER A 417 9.58 9.67 -0.67
CA SER A 417 10.13 10.99 -0.89
C SER A 417 11.11 11.39 0.22
N ARG A 418 10.70 11.27 1.49
CA ARG A 418 11.57 11.60 2.63
C ARG A 418 12.76 10.63 2.73
N SER A 419 12.57 9.37 2.40
CA SER A 419 13.60 8.34 2.50
C SER A 419 14.70 8.52 1.44
N GLN A 420 14.34 8.91 0.21
CA GLN A 420 15.32 9.25 -0.82
C GLN A 420 16.20 10.44 -0.38
N ILE A 421 15.61 11.47 0.21
CA ILE A 421 16.37 12.64 0.71
C ILE A 421 17.30 12.22 1.84
N TRP A 422 16.80 11.45 2.82
CA TRP A 422 17.61 10.91 3.90
C TRP A 422 18.83 10.13 3.36
N GLN A 423 18.59 9.23 2.40
CA GLN A 423 19.62 8.42 1.77
C GLN A 423 20.65 9.28 1.01
N GLN A 424 20.19 10.29 0.27
CA GLN A 424 21.04 11.19 -0.52
C GLN A 424 21.96 12.01 0.38
N VAL A 425 21.43 12.60 1.46
CA VAL A 425 22.22 13.37 2.43
C VAL A 425 23.20 12.47 3.17
N ARG A 426 22.77 11.31 3.63
CA ARG A 426 23.60 10.34 4.36
C ARG A 426 24.81 9.87 3.53
N ASN A 427 24.65 9.75 2.23
CA ASN A 427 25.71 9.29 1.32
C ASN A 427 26.41 10.44 0.56
N SER A 428 26.14 11.70 0.89
CA SER A 428 26.73 12.88 0.25
C SER A 428 26.68 12.80 -1.28
N ILE A 429 25.51 12.45 -1.83
CA ILE A 429 25.33 12.22 -3.28
C ILE A 429 25.54 13.53 -4.04
N THR A 430 26.29 13.47 -5.14
CA THR A 430 26.43 14.60 -6.07
C THR A 430 25.30 14.55 -7.10
N TYR A 431 24.49 15.59 -7.15
CA TYR A 431 23.38 15.72 -8.10
C TYR A 431 23.92 15.91 -9.53
N SER A 432 23.45 15.06 -10.46
CA SER A 432 23.98 14.96 -11.81
C SER A 432 23.62 16.16 -12.71
N ASP A 433 22.58 16.91 -12.38
CA ASP A 433 22.12 18.09 -13.13
C ASP A 433 22.82 19.40 -12.71
N THR A 434 23.25 19.49 -11.44
CA THR A 434 23.81 20.75 -10.90
C THR A 434 25.24 20.61 -10.39
N GLY A 435 25.73 19.39 -10.16
CA GLY A 435 27.04 19.13 -9.57
C GLY A 435 27.12 19.47 -8.06
N ARG A 436 26.01 19.86 -7.44
CA ARG A 436 25.93 20.15 -5.99
C ARG A 436 25.85 18.84 -5.20
N VAL A 437 26.41 18.87 -3.98
CA VAL A 437 26.38 17.72 -3.08
C VAL A 437 25.15 17.83 -2.17
N ALA A 438 24.44 16.71 -1.99
CA ALA A 438 23.34 16.59 -1.05
C ALA A 438 23.86 16.87 0.37
N SER A 439 23.34 17.90 1.01
CA SER A 439 23.66 18.29 2.38
C SER A 439 22.43 18.79 3.11
N VAL A 440 22.51 18.83 4.43
CA VAL A 440 21.43 19.37 5.28
C VAL A 440 21.09 20.80 4.87
N GLU A 441 22.08 21.65 4.67
CA GLU A 441 21.91 23.07 4.31
C GLU A 441 21.25 23.23 2.95
N LEU A 442 21.59 22.36 1.98
CA LEU A 442 20.95 22.37 0.67
C LEU A 442 19.49 21.97 0.76
N VAL A 443 19.18 20.90 1.49
CA VAL A 443 17.78 20.44 1.66
C VAL A 443 16.96 21.50 2.38
N GLN A 444 17.46 22.09 3.46
CA GLN A 444 16.79 23.18 4.19
C GLN A 444 16.52 24.39 3.29
N LYS A 445 17.49 24.76 2.46
CA LYS A 445 17.32 25.84 1.49
C LYS A 445 16.19 25.54 0.49
N VAL A 446 16.21 24.34 -0.12
CA VAL A 446 15.17 23.94 -1.10
C VAL A 446 13.81 23.82 -0.40
N LEU A 447 13.76 23.30 0.83
CA LEU A 447 12.55 23.22 1.63
C LEU A 447 11.93 24.63 1.86
N ALA A 448 12.73 25.60 2.24
CA ALA A 448 12.27 26.98 2.44
C ALA A 448 11.75 27.62 1.13
N GLU A 449 12.42 27.34 0.00
CA GLU A 449 11.98 27.79 -1.33
C GLU A 449 10.64 27.18 -1.72
N GLU A 450 10.43 25.86 -1.51
CA GLU A 450 9.17 25.19 -1.81
C GLU A 450 8.04 25.61 -0.88
N VAL A 451 8.28 25.83 0.41
CA VAL A 451 7.28 26.40 1.32
C VAL A 451 6.84 27.79 0.84
N ALA A 452 7.80 28.66 0.47
CA ALA A 452 7.46 29.99 -0.07
C ALA A 452 6.65 29.91 -1.38
N ARG A 453 7.01 28.98 -2.27
CA ARG A 453 6.27 28.74 -3.52
C ARG A 453 4.84 28.26 -3.26
N LEU A 454 4.66 27.28 -2.39
CA LEU A 454 3.33 26.74 -2.06
C LEU A 454 2.44 27.80 -1.38
N LEU A 455 3.02 28.64 -0.51
CA LEU A 455 2.31 29.77 0.07
C LEU A 455 1.83 30.77 -1.00
N SER A 456 2.65 31.04 -2.03
CA SER A 456 2.26 31.91 -3.16
C SER A 456 1.11 31.32 -3.99
N LEU A 457 0.91 29.99 -3.96
CA LEU A 457 -0.20 29.27 -4.58
C LEU A 457 -1.46 29.19 -3.71
N GLY A 458 -1.42 29.79 -2.51
CA GLY A 458 -2.59 29.87 -1.62
C GLY A 458 -2.74 28.73 -0.63
N PHE A 459 -1.71 27.92 -0.42
CA PHE A 459 -1.74 26.89 0.63
C PHE A 459 -1.79 27.50 2.03
N ASN A 460 -2.41 26.79 2.97
CA ASN A 460 -2.51 27.23 4.36
C ASN A 460 -1.12 27.24 5.04
N ARG A 461 -0.74 28.42 5.58
CA ARG A 461 0.56 28.64 6.21
C ARG A 461 0.80 27.70 7.39
N GLU A 462 -0.17 27.61 8.31
CA GLU A 462 -0.03 26.83 9.52
C GLU A 462 0.22 25.34 9.21
N LYS A 463 -0.57 24.77 8.29
CA LYS A 463 -0.44 23.38 7.85
C LYS A 463 0.87 23.13 7.11
N LEU A 464 1.32 24.08 6.27
CA LEU A 464 2.63 23.95 5.60
C LEU A 464 3.79 24.05 6.58
N ASP A 465 3.72 24.96 7.55
CA ASP A 465 4.76 25.09 8.58
C ASP A 465 4.84 23.82 9.47
N GLN A 466 3.69 23.19 9.76
CA GLN A 466 3.64 21.91 10.46
C GLN A 466 4.24 20.77 9.59
N ALA A 467 3.83 20.70 8.33
CA ALA A 467 4.33 19.72 7.37
C ALA A 467 5.84 19.85 7.15
N ALA A 468 6.35 21.08 7.03
CA ALA A 468 7.78 21.36 6.84
C ALA A 468 8.61 20.90 8.04
N ARG A 469 8.17 21.20 9.26
CA ARG A 469 8.87 20.74 10.49
C ARG A 469 8.91 19.22 10.60
N LEU A 470 7.78 18.55 10.32
CA LEU A 470 7.73 17.09 10.31
C LEU A 470 8.64 16.51 9.23
N PHE A 471 8.55 17.04 8.01
CA PHE A 471 9.33 16.57 6.87
C PHE A 471 10.84 16.76 7.09
N GLU A 472 11.27 17.92 7.58
CA GLU A 472 12.66 18.20 7.93
C GLU A 472 13.17 17.16 8.94
N ARG A 473 12.43 16.92 10.02
CA ARG A 473 12.76 15.92 11.04
C ARG A 473 12.94 14.52 10.40
N VAL A 474 11.95 14.01 9.68
CA VAL A 474 11.98 12.62 9.17
C VAL A 474 12.93 12.42 7.99
N SER A 475 13.39 13.52 7.35
CA SER A 475 14.31 13.49 6.21
C SER A 475 15.76 13.78 6.59
N LEU A 476 16.01 14.47 7.71
CA LEU A 476 17.34 14.99 8.05
C LEU A 476 17.87 14.50 9.41
N ASP A 477 17.03 13.95 10.30
CA ASP A 477 17.50 13.38 11.55
C ASP A 477 18.56 12.30 11.29
N GLN A 478 19.57 12.25 12.15
CA GLN A 478 20.64 11.28 12.04
C GLN A 478 20.11 9.85 12.15
N ASP A 479 19.17 9.63 13.05
CA ASP A 479 18.47 8.36 13.21
C ASP A 479 17.29 8.26 12.24
N TYR A 480 17.28 7.19 11.45
CA TYR A 480 16.22 6.96 10.48
C TYR A 480 14.91 6.61 11.18
N VAL A 481 13.88 7.42 10.97
CA VAL A 481 12.53 7.18 11.49
C VAL A 481 11.86 6.03 10.73
N ASP A 482 11.35 5.03 11.43
CA ASP A 482 10.79 3.80 10.84
C ASP A 482 9.58 4.05 9.93
N PHE A 483 8.68 4.94 10.36
CA PHE A 483 7.54 5.43 9.60
C PHE A 483 7.29 6.89 9.93
N LEU A 484 7.10 7.74 8.93
CA LEU A 484 6.83 9.17 9.12
C LEU A 484 5.51 9.42 9.90
N THR A 485 4.58 8.49 9.77
CA THR A 485 3.28 8.56 10.44
C THR A 485 3.41 8.44 11.97
N LEU A 486 4.44 7.77 12.49
CA LEU A 486 4.62 7.63 13.94
C LEU A 486 4.86 8.97 14.65
N PRO A 487 5.86 9.80 14.25
CA PRO A 487 5.98 11.14 14.83
C PRO A 487 4.85 12.10 14.41
N ALA A 488 4.18 11.84 13.29
CA ALA A 488 3.04 12.64 12.86
C ALA A 488 1.80 12.44 13.76
N LEU A 489 1.65 11.27 14.38
CA LEU A 489 0.59 11.02 15.37
C LEU A 489 0.59 12.03 16.53
N ASP A 490 1.76 12.53 16.95
CA ASP A 490 1.88 13.51 18.03
C ASP A 490 1.36 14.90 17.63
N MET A 491 1.06 15.12 16.35
CA MET A 491 0.64 16.40 15.77
C MET A 491 -0.86 16.45 15.44
N ILE A 492 -1.57 15.36 15.65
CA ILE A 492 -3.01 15.23 15.43
C ILE A 492 -3.72 14.83 16.72
N ASP A 493 -5.06 14.95 16.77
CA ASP A 493 -5.91 14.56 17.91
C ASP A 493 -5.90 13.04 18.22
#